data_4acf57740bd17993ad1357507b388bb3
#
_entry.id   4acf57740bd17993ad1357507b388bb3
#
_cell.length_a   1.000
_cell.length_b   1.000
_cell.length_c   1.000
_cell.angle_alpha   90.00
_cell.angle_beta   90.00
_cell.angle_gamma   90.00
#
_symmetry.space_group_name_H-M   'P 1'
#
loop_
_entity.id
_entity.type
_entity.pdbx_description
1 polymer ?
#
loop_
_entity_poly.entity_id
_entity_poly.type
_entity_poly.pdbx_seq_one_letter_code
_entity_poly.pdbx_strand_id
1 'polypeptide(L)'
;MKRALCAGVTAAALLYLPMAQAQIKVGIILSATGPAASLGIPQKNTSTLLPKTIAGQSVDYIVLDDGSDPTNAVKDMRKLITEDNVDLIIGSSVTPNSLAMVDVAAETKVPMISLAASAKIIQPVDDKRHWVFKTPQNDSLMATAIADNMAANGIKTVGMIGFSDAYGQGWHDEFSKAAAAKNIKIVDYEEYSRADTSVTGQVLKLMAANPDAILVAGSGTPAALPETTLKERGYAGKYYQTHGVANNDFLRVCGKPCNGTLLPSGPLLVAAQLPDSNPTKKVGMAYTEAYEKAFGVGTVATFGGHLWDAVILLENAAPTALKTAKPGTPQFRSALRDAIENLHEVPISHGVVNMSPTDHSGLDTRGRVMVEIEDGKWVLVK
;
A
#
# COMPACT_ATOMS: atom_id res chain seq x y z
N MET A 1 18.47 -45.56 -75.90
CA MET A 1 17.55 -44.54 -75.44
C MET A 1 17.08 -44.86 -74.02
N LYS A 2 17.75 -44.27 -73.02
CA LYS A 2 17.34 -44.44 -71.58
C LYS A 2 16.99 -43.03 -71.06
N ARG A 3 15.69 -42.79 -70.72
CA ARG A 3 15.19 -41.54 -70.08
C ARG A 3 15.35 -41.68 -68.56
N ALA A 4 16.15 -40.83 -67.98
CA ALA A 4 16.24 -40.66 -66.52
C ALA A 4 15.18 -39.73 -66.08
N LEU A 5 14.30 -40.17 -65.14
CA LEU A 5 13.29 -39.38 -64.44
C LEU A 5 13.96 -38.79 -63.24
N CYS A 6 14.10 -37.42 -63.15
CA CYS A 6 14.52 -36.74 -61.95
C CYS A 6 13.23 -36.42 -61.16
N ALA A 7 13.06 -37.10 -60.01
CA ALA A 7 12.04 -36.75 -59.00
C ALA A 7 12.57 -35.64 -58.11
N GLY A 8 11.98 -34.43 -58.23
CA GLY A 8 12.26 -33.30 -57.33
C GLY A 8 11.53 -33.48 -56.01
N VAL A 9 12.30 -33.63 -54.95
CA VAL A 9 11.77 -33.58 -53.57
C VAL A 9 11.70 -32.13 -53.15
N THR A 10 10.49 -31.56 -53.11
CA THR A 10 10.22 -30.22 -52.54
C THR A 10 10.12 -30.36 -51.04
N ALA A 11 11.21 -30.00 -50.31
CA ALA A 11 11.18 -29.92 -48.85
C ALA A 11 10.39 -28.69 -48.43
N ALA A 12 9.18 -28.88 -47.92
CA ALA A 12 8.39 -27.83 -47.25
C ALA A 12 9.04 -27.51 -45.90
N ALA A 13 9.82 -26.43 -45.84
CA ALA A 13 10.30 -25.87 -44.57
C ALA A 13 9.10 -25.24 -43.84
N LEU A 14 8.57 -25.93 -42.85
CA LEU A 14 7.66 -25.39 -41.87
C LEU A 14 8.42 -24.32 -41.09
N LEU A 15 8.18 -23.04 -41.43
CA LEU A 15 8.58 -21.89 -40.63
C LEU A 15 7.82 -21.95 -39.31
N TYR A 16 8.45 -22.49 -38.26
CA TYR A 16 8.05 -22.26 -36.88
C TYR A 16 8.24 -20.77 -36.60
N LEU A 17 7.21 -19.94 -36.85
CA LEU A 17 7.16 -18.62 -36.27
C LEU A 17 7.01 -18.83 -34.76
N PRO A 18 7.93 -18.31 -33.92
CA PRO A 18 7.71 -18.32 -32.51
C PRO A 18 6.40 -17.53 -32.29
N MET A 19 5.37 -18.21 -31.81
CA MET A 19 4.18 -17.50 -31.31
C MET A 19 4.70 -16.59 -30.20
N ALA A 20 4.69 -15.28 -30.45
CA ALA A 20 4.94 -14.29 -29.39
C ALA A 20 3.93 -14.60 -28.30
N GLN A 21 4.41 -15.22 -27.22
CA GLN A 21 3.57 -15.54 -26.08
C GLN A 21 3.14 -14.20 -25.49
N ALA A 22 1.84 -13.97 -25.42
CA ALA A 22 1.32 -12.72 -24.90
C ALA A 22 1.83 -12.51 -23.49
N GLN A 23 2.54 -11.42 -23.26
CA GLN A 23 3.17 -11.08 -22.00
C GLN A 23 2.24 -10.14 -21.20
N ILE A 24 2.03 -10.42 -19.92
CA ILE A 24 1.35 -9.49 -19.01
C ILE A 24 2.33 -8.37 -18.69
N LYS A 25 1.97 -7.13 -18.93
CA LYS A 25 2.79 -5.97 -18.58
C LYS A 25 2.19 -5.22 -17.40
N VAL A 26 3.01 -4.99 -16.38
CA VAL A 26 2.61 -4.31 -15.13
C VAL A 26 3.46 -3.06 -14.96
N GLY A 27 2.83 -1.90 -14.99
CA GLY A 27 3.48 -0.65 -14.62
C GLY A 27 3.45 -0.46 -13.11
N ILE A 28 4.61 -0.15 -12.51
CA ILE A 28 4.74 0.08 -11.07
C ILE A 28 5.25 1.50 -10.85
N ILE A 29 4.50 2.33 -10.13
CA ILE A 29 4.84 3.73 -9.83
C ILE A 29 5.03 3.85 -8.33
N LEU A 30 6.22 4.25 -7.90
CA LEU A 30 6.63 4.29 -6.50
C LEU A 30 7.24 5.65 -6.14
N SER A 31 7.06 6.06 -4.88
CA SER A 31 7.74 7.23 -4.32
C SER A 31 9.09 6.80 -3.71
N ALA A 32 10.03 6.31 -4.54
CA ALA A 32 11.32 5.81 -4.08
C ALA A 32 12.34 6.91 -3.76
N THR A 33 12.04 8.15 -4.15
CA THR A 33 12.79 9.37 -3.79
C THR A 33 11.86 10.44 -3.23
N GLY A 34 12.41 11.53 -2.68
CA GLY A 34 11.64 12.60 -2.05
C GLY A 34 11.18 12.28 -0.63
N PRO A 35 10.23 13.06 -0.08
CA PRO A 35 9.79 12.94 1.32
C PRO A 35 9.18 11.58 1.70
N ALA A 36 8.69 10.80 0.73
CA ALA A 36 8.10 9.49 0.97
C ALA A 36 9.06 8.32 0.64
N ALA A 37 10.36 8.56 0.47
CA ALA A 37 11.33 7.54 0.08
C ALA A 37 11.34 6.32 1.01
N SER A 38 11.11 6.52 2.31
CA SER A 38 11.03 5.40 3.27
C SER A 38 9.83 4.46 3.05
N LEU A 39 8.83 4.86 2.26
CA LEU A 39 7.74 4.01 1.79
C LEU A 39 8.11 3.33 0.47
N GLY A 40 8.62 4.10 -0.49
CA GLY A 40 8.88 3.63 -1.85
C GLY A 40 10.10 2.71 -1.97
N ILE A 41 11.14 2.89 -1.14
CA ILE A 41 12.34 2.05 -1.18
C ILE A 41 12.02 0.57 -0.89
N PRO A 42 11.29 0.20 0.20
CA PRO A 42 10.89 -1.19 0.42
C PRO A 42 10.03 -1.76 -0.71
N GLN A 43 9.18 -0.95 -1.33
CA GLN A 43 8.38 -1.36 -2.49
C GLN A 43 9.28 -1.63 -3.71
N LYS A 44 10.25 -0.73 -3.98
CA LYS A 44 11.25 -0.92 -5.05
C LYS A 44 12.07 -2.20 -4.82
N ASN A 45 12.50 -2.45 -3.60
CA ASN A 45 13.17 -3.70 -3.24
C ASN A 45 12.29 -4.91 -3.55
N THR A 46 11.02 -4.88 -3.12
CA THR A 46 10.05 -5.95 -3.38
C THR A 46 9.84 -6.20 -4.87
N SER A 47 9.89 -5.17 -5.73
CA SER A 47 9.72 -5.35 -7.17
C SER A 47 10.74 -6.30 -7.80
N THR A 48 11.91 -6.45 -7.18
CA THR A 48 12.96 -7.40 -7.64
C THR A 48 12.68 -8.85 -7.26
N LEU A 49 11.73 -9.10 -6.37
CA LEU A 49 11.36 -10.42 -5.86
C LEU A 49 10.11 -10.99 -6.53
N LEU A 50 9.45 -10.21 -7.39
CA LEU A 50 8.17 -10.58 -7.99
C LEU A 50 8.30 -11.76 -8.97
N PRO A 51 7.27 -12.61 -9.09
CA PRO A 51 7.29 -13.76 -9.98
C PRO A 51 7.38 -13.33 -11.45
N LYS A 52 8.25 -13.95 -12.21
CA LYS A 52 8.41 -13.66 -13.65
C LYS A 52 7.38 -14.36 -14.54
N THR A 53 6.53 -15.20 -13.94
CA THR A 53 5.49 -15.95 -14.66
C THR A 53 4.24 -16.02 -13.79
N ILE A 54 3.08 -15.65 -14.33
CA ILE A 54 1.77 -15.75 -13.70
C ILE A 54 0.82 -16.48 -14.64
N ALA A 55 0.15 -17.51 -14.16
CA ALA A 55 -0.79 -18.34 -14.94
C ALA A 55 -0.21 -18.82 -16.29
N GLY A 56 1.07 -19.16 -16.32
CA GLY A 56 1.76 -19.61 -17.52
C GLY A 56 2.17 -18.51 -18.52
N GLN A 57 1.86 -17.24 -18.23
CA GLN A 57 2.29 -16.09 -19.03
C GLN A 57 3.52 -15.45 -18.40
N SER A 58 4.49 -15.01 -19.21
CA SER A 58 5.57 -14.16 -18.72
C SER A 58 5.02 -12.81 -18.25
N VAL A 59 5.65 -12.24 -17.23
CA VAL A 59 5.29 -10.92 -16.70
C VAL A 59 6.47 -9.97 -16.82
N ASP A 60 6.20 -8.77 -17.33
CA ASP A 60 7.15 -7.67 -17.39
C ASP A 60 6.75 -6.58 -16.42
N TYR A 61 7.63 -6.22 -15.49
CA TYR A 61 7.42 -5.18 -14.49
C TYR A 61 8.25 -3.95 -14.84
N ILE A 62 7.58 -2.85 -15.18
CA ILE A 62 8.21 -1.57 -15.52
C ILE A 62 8.06 -0.64 -14.32
N VAL A 63 9.17 -0.34 -13.64
CA VAL A 63 9.18 0.45 -12.39
C VAL A 63 9.62 1.88 -12.65
N LEU A 64 8.80 2.84 -12.25
CA LEU A 64 9.09 4.27 -12.32
C LEU A 64 9.03 4.90 -10.92
N ASP A 65 9.80 5.97 -10.72
CA ASP A 65 9.87 6.73 -9.46
C ASP A 65 9.20 8.09 -9.65
N ASP A 66 8.09 8.32 -8.97
CA ASP A 66 7.34 9.58 -9.03
C ASP A 66 7.97 10.71 -8.19
N GLY A 67 9.05 10.45 -7.45
CA GLY A 67 9.73 11.45 -6.62
C GLY A 67 8.86 12.02 -5.50
N SER A 68 7.78 11.33 -5.09
CA SER A 68 6.76 11.81 -4.14
C SER A 68 5.94 13.01 -4.68
N ASP A 69 5.87 13.19 -6.01
CA ASP A 69 5.18 14.29 -6.67
C ASP A 69 3.96 13.79 -7.46
N PRO A 70 2.74 14.34 -7.22
CA PRO A 70 1.52 13.90 -7.91
C PRO A 70 1.57 14.16 -9.44
N THR A 71 2.26 15.20 -9.90
CA THR A 71 2.37 15.53 -11.32
C THR A 71 3.21 14.48 -12.04
N ASN A 72 4.33 14.07 -11.42
CA ASN A 72 5.16 12.99 -11.94
C ASN A 72 4.40 11.67 -11.96
N ALA A 73 3.65 11.33 -10.90
CA ALA A 73 2.85 10.10 -10.85
C ALA A 73 1.85 10.01 -12.02
N VAL A 74 1.15 11.12 -12.34
CA VAL A 74 0.25 11.19 -13.51
C VAL A 74 1.01 11.04 -14.83
N LYS A 75 2.15 11.73 -14.99
CA LYS A 75 2.99 11.63 -16.18
C LYS A 75 3.50 10.22 -16.40
N ASP A 76 4.00 9.58 -15.35
CA ASP A 76 4.53 8.23 -15.39
C ASP A 76 3.42 7.20 -15.72
N MET A 77 2.23 7.36 -15.13
CA MET A 77 1.09 6.50 -15.45
C MET A 77 0.69 6.62 -16.94
N ARG A 78 0.60 7.86 -17.46
CA ARG A 78 0.30 8.06 -18.88
C ARG A 78 1.35 7.44 -19.79
N LYS A 79 2.64 7.59 -19.46
CA LYS A 79 3.76 6.97 -20.20
C LYS A 79 3.62 5.44 -20.22
N LEU A 80 3.46 4.80 -19.08
CA LEU A 80 3.30 3.34 -18.98
C LEU A 80 2.12 2.83 -19.81
N ILE A 81 1.03 3.59 -19.88
CA ILE A 81 -0.16 3.20 -20.62
C ILE A 81 0.02 3.41 -22.14
N THR A 82 0.56 4.56 -22.55
CA THR A 82 0.58 4.95 -23.98
C THR A 82 1.81 4.44 -24.72
N GLU A 83 2.97 4.34 -24.05
CA GLU A 83 4.23 3.92 -24.67
C GLU A 83 4.51 2.44 -24.40
N ASP A 84 4.31 1.97 -23.16
CA ASP A 84 4.62 0.60 -22.77
C ASP A 84 3.44 -0.36 -22.89
N ASN A 85 2.21 0.18 -23.07
CA ASN A 85 0.96 -0.59 -23.24
C ASN A 85 0.71 -1.58 -22.09
N VAL A 86 0.85 -1.13 -20.84
CA VAL A 86 0.66 -1.96 -19.65
C VAL A 86 -0.79 -2.42 -19.46
N ASP A 87 -0.99 -3.59 -18.87
CA ASP A 87 -2.28 -4.20 -18.57
C ASP A 87 -2.83 -3.80 -17.20
N LEU A 88 -1.93 -3.47 -16.27
CA LEU A 88 -2.20 -3.12 -14.89
C LEU A 88 -1.22 -2.05 -14.43
N ILE A 89 -1.70 -1.10 -13.62
CA ILE A 89 -0.87 -0.16 -12.86
C ILE A 89 -0.90 -0.56 -11.38
N ILE A 90 0.25 -0.61 -10.73
CA ILE A 90 0.39 -0.74 -9.28
C ILE A 90 1.09 0.51 -8.74
N GLY A 91 0.48 1.20 -7.80
CA GLY A 91 1.02 2.44 -7.20
C GLY A 91 -0.06 3.53 -7.05
N SER A 92 0.27 4.74 -6.61
CA SER A 92 1.54 5.17 -6.02
C SER A 92 1.62 4.83 -4.53
N SER A 93 2.79 5.17 -3.93
CA SER A 93 3.04 4.91 -2.50
C SER A 93 2.28 5.82 -1.56
N VAL A 94 1.85 7.00 -2.01
CA VAL A 94 1.23 8.03 -1.15
C VAL A 94 -0.12 8.49 -1.66
N THR A 95 -0.97 8.93 -0.74
CA THR A 95 -2.36 9.32 -1.02
C THR A 95 -2.49 10.43 -2.08
N PRO A 96 -1.76 11.57 -2.01
CA PRO A 96 -1.90 12.61 -3.02
C PRO A 96 -1.61 12.12 -4.44
N ASN A 97 -0.55 11.32 -4.62
CA ASN A 97 -0.16 10.78 -5.90
C ASN A 97 -1.20 9.79 -6.44
N SER A 98 -1.65 8.85 -5.58
CA SER A 98 -2.70 7.88 -5.96
C SER A 98 -4.01 8.55 -6.34
N LEU A 99 -4.45 9.60 -5.61
CA LEU A 99 -5.65 10.36 -5.95
C LEU A 99 -5.54 11.06 -7.31
N ALA A 100 -4.37 11.61 -7.63
CA ALA A 100 -4.14 12.25 -8.93
C ALA A 100 -4.21 11.26 -10.10
N MET A 101 -3.91 9.97 -9.86
CA MET A 101 -3.93 8.91 -10.87
C MET A 101 -5.35 8.35 -11.15
N VAL A 102 -6.32 8.56 -10.26
CA VAL A 102 -7.69 8.00 -10.37
C VAL A 102 -8.36 8.37 -11.68
N ASP A 103 -8.30 9.66 -12.08
CA ASP A 103 -8.92 10.13 -13.32
C ASP A 103 -8.26 9.49 -14.56
N VAL A 104 -6.95 9.24 -14.51
CA VAL A 104 -6.23 8.57 -15.62
C VAL A 104 -6.67 7.11 -15.74
N ALA A 105 -6.84 6.38 -14.61
CA ALA A 105 -7.35 5.01 -14.63
C ALA A 105 -8.73 4.92 -15.27
N ALA A 106 -9.64 5.83 -14.90
CA ALA A 106 -10.99 5.91 -15.46
C ALA A 106 -11.01 6.25 -16.97
N GLU A 107 -10.22 7.25 -17.36
CA GLU A 107 -10.10 7.71 -18.77
C GLU A 107 -9.57 6.61 -19.69
N THR A 108 -8.53 5.91 -19.23
CA THR A 108 -7.80 4.94 -20.07
C THR A 108 -8.33 3.51 -19.93
N LYS A 109 -9.20 3.26 -18.95
CA LYS A 109 -9.72 1.94 -18.61
C LYS A 109 -8.63 0.90 -18.37
N VAL A 110 -7.57 1.33 -17.67
CA VAL A 110 -6.51 0.46 -17.18
C VAL A 110 -6.71 0.28 -15.68
N PRO A 111 -6.84 -0.96 -15.17
CA PRO A 111 -7.01 -1.19 -13.75
C PRO A 111 -5.77 -0.71 -12.97
N MET A 112 -6.01 -0.14 -11.81
CA MET A 112 -4.99 0.37 -10.91
C MET A 112 -5.16 -0.24 -9.52
N ILE A 113 -4.07 -0.73 -8.92
CA ILE A 113 -4.01 -1.14 -7.52
C ILE A 113 -3.12 -0.15 -6.77
N SER A 114 -3.72 0.74 -6.00
CA SER A 114 -3.00 1.73 -5.19
C SER A 114 -2.29 1.07 -3.99
N LEU A 115 -1.11 1.59 -3.66
CA LEU A 115 -0.33 1.23 -2.47
C LEU A 115 -0.47 2.27 -1.35
N ALA A 116 -1.44 3.18 -1.47
CA ALA A 116 -1.74 4.22 -0.49
C ALA A 116 -3.05 3.96 0.27
N ALA A 117 -3.17 4.50 1.50
CA ALA A 117 -4.15 4.05 2.47
C ALA A 117 -5.52 4.72 2.38
N SER A 118 -5.62 5.97 1.89
CA SER A 118 -6.88 6.73 1.96
C SER A 118 -8.06 6.01 1.30
N ALA A 119 -9.17 5.93 2.02
CA ALA A 119 -10.43 5.42 1.48
C ALA A 119 -10.93 6.25 0.29
N LYS A 120 -10.62 7.55 0.22
CA LYS A 120 -11.02 8.46 -0.88
C LYS A 120 -10.47 8.03 -2.24
N ILE A 121 -9.43 7.17 -2.29
CA ILE A 121 -8.88 6.63 -3.54
C ILE A 121 -9.89 5.70 -4.23
N ILE A 122 -10.65 4.93 -3.43
CA ILE A 122 -11.57 3.90 -3.92
C ILE A 122 -13.04 4.15 -3.56
N GLN A 123 -13.33 5.11 -2.69
CA GLN A 123 -14.70 5.36 -2.18
C GLN A 123 -15.16 6.80 -2.44
N PRO A 124 -16.49 6.96 -2.76
CA PRO A 124 -17.41 5.89 -3.14
C PRO A 124 -16.96 5.22 -4.45
N VAL A 125 -17.31 3.96 -4.67
CA VAL A 125 -17.08 3.33 -5.99
C VAL A 125 -18.05 3.93 -6.98
N ASP A 126 -17.56 4.89 -7.74
CA ASP A 126 -18.26 5.63 -8.80
C ASP A 126 -17.59 5.33 -10.14
N ASP A 127 -18.03 5.96 -11.23
CA ASP A 127 -17.48 5.76 -12.57
C ASP A 127 -15.96 5.99 -12.63
N LYS A 128 -15.43 6.91 -11.81
CA LYS A 128 -13.99 7.20 -11.75
C LYS A 128 -13.23 6.11 -11.03
N ARG A 129 -13.75 5.64 -9.88
CA ARG A 129 -13.10 4.67 -9.00
C ARG A 129 -13.38 3.23 -9.36
N HIS A 130 -14.25 3.00 -10.35
CA HIS A 130 -14.56 1.67 -10.88
C HIS A 130 -13.31 0.89 -11.34
N TRP A 131 -12.25 1.60 -11.74
CA TRP A 131 -11.00 1.01 -12.22
C TRP A 131 -9.90 0.97 -11.16
N VAL A 132 -10.18 1.36 -9.90
CA VAL A 132 -9.18 1.55 -8.86
C VAL A 132 -9.44 0.66 -7.67
N PHE A 133 -8.44 -0.11 -7.28
CA PHE A 133 -8.36 -0.98 -6.11
C PHE A 133 -7.21 -0.53 -5.22
N LYS A 134 -7.06 -1.13 -4.04
CA LYS A 134 -5.90 -0.90 -3.18
C LYS A 134 -5.61 -2.07 -2.25
N THR A 135 -4.36 -2.21 -1.81
CA THR A 135 -3.94 -3.23 -0.85
C THR A 135 -3.80 -2.73 0.59
N PRO A 136 -3.46 -1.45 0.89
CA PRO A 136 -3.45 -0.98 2.26
C PRO A 136 -4.86 -0.92 2.87
N GLN A 137 -4.95 -1.10 4.17
CA GLN A 137 -6.18 -0.94 4.93
C GLN A 137 -6.75 0.48 4.77
N ASN A 138 -8.08 0.61 4.86
CA ASN A 138 -8.73 1.90 4.89
C ASN A 138 -8.39 2.65 6.18
N ASP A 139 -8.19 3.97 6.09
CA ASP A 139 -7.96 4.83 7.25
C ASP A 139 -9.07 4.67 8.30
N SER A 140 -10.33 4.47 7.88
CA SER A 140 -11.47 4.23 8.78
C SER A 140 -11.31 2.95 9.62
N LEU A 141 -10.81 1.85 9.02
CA LEU A 141 -10.54 0.61 9.73
C LEU A 141 -9.45 0.79 10.79
N MET A 142 -8.39 1.52 10.44
CA MET A 142 -7.26 1.80 11.32
C MET A 142 -7.59 2.84 12.39
N ALA A 143 -8.33 3.89 12.05
CA ALA A 143 -8.81 4.91 13.00
C ALA A 143 -9.69 4.28 14.08
N THR A 144 -10.56 3.34 13.70
CA THR A 144 -11.39 2.59 14.67
C THR A 144 -10.51 1.80 15.64
N ALA A 145 -9.41 1.16 15.17
CA ALA A 145 -8.50 0.43 16.06
C ALA A 145 -7.82 1.36 17.09
N ILE A 146 -7.39 2.56 16.65
CA ILE A 146 -6.84 3.58 17.57
C ILE A 146 -7.88 4.02 18.60
N ALA A 147 -9.08 4.36 18.16
CA ALA A 147 -10.15 4.81 19.05
C ALA A 147 -10.59 3.72 20.05
N ASP A 148 -10.65 2.46 19.61
CA ASP A 148 -10.92 1.30 20.48
C ASP A 148 -9.84 1.17 21.56
N ASN A 149 -8.58 1.23 21.17
CA ASN A 149 -7.43 1.14 22.09
C ASN A 149 -7.39 2.36 23.06
N MET A 150 -7.59 3.57 22.56
CA MET A 150 -7.69 4.77 23.41
C MET A 150 -8.79 4.64 24.46
N ALA A 151 -9.99 4.21 24.05
CA ALA A 151 -11.12 4.03 24.97
C ALA A 151 -10.82 2.97 26.03
N ALA A 152 -10.21 1.83 25.65
CA ALA A 152 -9.79 0.77 26.58
C ALA A 152 -8.73 1.25 27.58
N ASN A 153 -7.89 2.22 27.21
CA ASN A 153 -6.88 2.85 28.06
C ASN A 153 -7.39 4.09 28.81
N GLY A 154 -8.70 4.37 28.80
CA GLY A 154 -9.31 5.46 29.55
C GLY A 154 -9.05 6.86 29.00
N ILE A 155 -8.52 7.01 27.78
CA ILE A 155 -8.27 8.27 27.09
C ILE A 155 -9.63 8.95 26.80
N LYS A 156 -9.74 10.23 27.14
CA LYS A 156 -10.93 11.05 26.94
C LYS A 156 -10.71 12.24 26.01
N THR A 157 -9.47 12.72 25.97
CA THR A 157 -9.07 13.86 25.14
C THR A 157 -7.86 13.51 24.29
N VAL A 158 -7.84 13.96 23.05
CA VAL A 158 -6.74 13.76 22.12
C VAL A 158 -6.43 15.05 21.38
N GLY A 159 -5.13 15.40 21.31
CA GLY A 159 -4.59 16.33 20.34
C GLY A 159 -4.21 15.60 19.07
N MET A 160 -4.41 16.23 17.92
CA MET A 160 -4.04 15.62 16.66
C MET A 160 -3.13 16.54 15.86
N ILE A 161 -2.07 15.99 15.25
CA ILE A 161 -1.23 16.70 14.30
C ILE A 161 -1.06 15.84 13.04
N GLY A 162 -1.37 16.40 11.87
CA GLY A 162 -1.38 15.67 10.61
C GLY A 162 -0.65 16.38 9.48
N PHE A 163 -0.35 15.66 8.42
CA PHE A 163 0.12 16.30 7.20
C PHE A 163 -0.94 17.24 6.64
N SER A 164 -0.52 18.40 6.13
CA SER A 164 -1.35 19.40 5.44
C SER A 164 -1.73 18.97 4.01
N ASP A 165 -1.88 17.66 3.77
CA ASP A 165 -2.25 17.07 2.48
C ASP A 165 -3.47 16.15 2.62
N ALA A 166 -3.88 15.53 1.51
CA ALA A 166 -5.04 14.64 1.47
C ALA A 166 -4.93 13.42 2.41
N TYR A 167 -3.71 13.00 2.81
CA TYR A 167 -3.52 11.94 3.79
C TYR A 167 -3.88 12.42 5.20
N GLY A 168 -3.29 13.51 5.67
CA GLY A 168 -3.56 14.04 7.01
C GLY A 168 -5.02 14.48 7.17
N GLN A 169 -5.59 15.15 6.16
CA GLN A 169 -7.00 15.53 6.15
C GLN A 169 -7.94 14.30 6.18
N GLY A 170 -7.62 13.25 5.39
CA GLY A 170 -8.38 12.00 5.41
C GLY A 170 -8.36 11.33 6.80
N TRP A 171 -7.20 11.32 7.43
CA TRP A 171 -7.06 10.81 8.79
C TRP A 171 -7.84 11.63 9.83
N HIS A 172 -7.81 12.95 9.72
CA HIS A 172 -8.61 13.82 10.59
C HIS A 172 -10.11 13.52 10.45
N ASP A 173 -10.60 13.38 9.21
CA ASP A 173 -12.00 13.07 8.92
C ASP A 173 -12.42 11.71 9.54
N GLU A 174 -11.64 10.65 9.29
CA GLU A 174 -11.97 9.29 9.72
C GLU A 174 -11.76 9.09 11.23
N PHE A 175 -10.67 9.65 11.78
CA PHE A 175 -10.44 9.57 13.22
C PHE A 175 -11.46 10.40 14.03
N SER A 176 -11.93 11.52 13.51
CA SER A 176 -12.99 12.31 14.16
C SER A 176 -14.28 11.51 14.35
N LYS A 177 -14.66 10.73 13.32
CA LYS A 177 -15.83 9.82 13.41
C LYS A 177 -15.60 8.71 14.44
N ALA A 178 -14.43 8.07 14.40
CA ALA A 178 -14.08 6.97 15.29
C ALA A 178 -13.98 7.45 16.76
N ALA A 179 -13.36 8.59 17.01
CA ALA A 179 -13.22 9.20 18.32
C ALA A 179 -14.59 9.60 18.91
N ALA A 180 -15.45 10.23 18.10
CA ALA A 180 -16.81 10.58 18.53
C ALA A 180 -17.64 9.36 18.94
N ALA A 181 -17.53 8.25 18.19
CA ALA A 181 -18.21 6.99 18.52
C ALA A 181 -17.75 6.37 19.86
N LYS A 182 -16.59 6.78 20.38
CA LYS A 182 -16.01 6.34 21.66
C LYS A 182 -16.09 7.44 22.75
N ASN A 183 -16.76 8.55 22.50
CA ASN A 183 -16.81 9.71 23.39
C ASN A 183 -15.41 10.27 23.72
N ILE A 184 -14.48 10.22 22.76
CA ILE A 184 -13.15 10.82 22.82
C ILE A 184 -13.24 12.18 22.12
N LYS A 185 -12.82 13.25 22.80
CA LYS A 185 -12.86 14.60 22.27
C LYS A 185 -11.50 14.94 21.62
N ILE A 186 -11.50 15.35 20.36
CA ILE A 186 -10.35 16.03 19.76
C ILE A 186 -10.36 17.47 20.30
N VAL A 187 -9.34 17.83 21.08
CA VAL A 187 -9.26 19.14 21.75
C VAL A 187 -8.50 20.16 20.95
N ASP A 188 -7.64 19.73 20.04
CA ASP A 188 -6.91 20.58 19.11
C ASP A 188 -6.43 19.78 17.89
N TYR A 189 -6.34 20.43 16.72
CA TYR A 189 -5.81 19.85 15.47
C TYR A 189 -4.87 20.83 14.81
N GLU A 190 -3.64 20.38 14.57
CA GLU A 190 -2.59 21.15 13.91
C GLU A 190 -2.09 20.43 12.65
N GLU A 191 -1.60 21.19 11.70
CA GLU A 191 -1.09 20.67 10.42
C GLU A 191 0.38 21.03 10.20
N TYR A 192 1.08 20.16 9.45
CA TYR A 192 2.46 20.40 9.00
C TYR A 192 2.71 19.77 7.63
N SER A 193 3.72 20.29 6.92
CA SER A 193 4.13 19.76 5.62
C SER A 193 5.09 18.56 5.79
N ARG A 194 5.07 17.63 4.84
CA ARG A 194 6.07 16.54 4.78
C ARG A 194 7.51 17.03 4.70
N ALA A 195 7.73 18.24 4.22
CA ALA A 195 9.04 18.86 4.08
C ALA A 195 9.44 19.76 5.25
N ASP A 196 8.56 19.93 6.25
CA ASP A 196 8.86 20.77 7.41
C ASP A 196 9.99 20.16 8.24
N THR A 197 10.87 21.04 8.71
CA THR A 197 12.00 20.69 9.60
C THR A 197 11.75 21.12 11.04
N SER A 198 10.64 21.80 11.32
CA SER A 198 10.23 22.22 12.64
C SER A 198 8.71 22.30 12.74
N VAL A 199 8.19 21.79 13.86
CA VAL A 199 6.75 21.83 14.23
C VAL A 199 6.56 22.40 15.64
N THR A 200 7.52 23.18 16.11
CA THR A 200 7.51 23.71 17.50
C THR A 200 6.24 24.49 17.80
N GLY A 201 5.77 25.34 16.88
CA GLY A 201 4.57 26.14 17.07
C GLY A 201 3.31 25.28 17.26
N GLN A 202 3.14 24.29 16.41
CA GLN A 202 2.02 23.35 16.45
C GLN A 202 2.04 22.51 17.74
N VAL A 203 3.22 22.00 18.11
CA VAL A 203 3.42 21.19 19.31
C VAL A 203 3.06 21.99 20.58
N LEU A 204 3.46 23.26 20.67
CA LEU A 204 3.15 24.11 21.83
C LEU A 204 1.64 24.36 21.98
N LYS A 205 0.91 24.52 20.88
CA LYS A 205 -0.56 24.67 20.92
C LYS A 205 -1.23 23.37 21.39
N LEU A 206 -0.83 22.23 20.83
CA LEU A 206 -1.33 20.93 21.28
C LEU A 206 -1.08 20.69 22.77
N MET A 207 0.12 21.00 23.27
CA MET A 207 0.45 20.86 24.69
C MET A 207 -0.37 21.80 25.56
N ALA A 208 -0.67 23.02 25.10
CA ALA A 208 -1.51 24.00 25.83
C ALA A 208 -2.95 23.50 25.99
N ALA A 209 -3.47 22.70 25.04
CA ALA A 209 -4.78 22.04 25.14
C ALA A 209 -4.81 20.89 26.15
N ASN A 210 -3.63 20.45 26.65
CA ASN A 210 -3.43 19.42 27.68
C ASN A 210 -4.23 18.12 27.41
N PRO A 211 -4.09 17.47 26.23
CA PRO A 211 -4.77 16.21 25.92
C PRO A 211 -4.17 15.02 26.68
N ASP A 212 -4.98 13.97 26.90
CA ASP A 212 -4.51 12.68 27.47
C ASP A 212 -3.57 11.93 26.51
N ALA A 213 -3.79 12.11 25.21
CA ALA A 213 -2.99 11.49 24.15
C ALA A 213 -2.80 12.43 22.97
N ILE A 214 -1.74 12.17 22.17
CA ILE A 214 -1.55 12.80 20.86
C ILE A 214 -1.54 11.74 19.79
N LEU A 215 -2.28 11.98 18.69
CA LEU A 215 -2.24 11.22 17.47
C LEU A 215 -1.47 12.00 16.39
N VAL A 216 -0.41 11.40 15.86
CA VAL A 216 0.33 11.93 14.71
C VAL A 216 -0.17 11.26 13.43
N ALA A 217 -0.85 12.01 12.58
CA ALA A 217 -1.37 11.56 11.29
C ALA A 217 -0.37 11.82 10.17
N GLY A 218 0.78 11.18 10.27
CA GLY A 218 1.87 11.22 9.32
C GLY A 218 2.21 9.86 8.72
N SER A 219 3.17 9.83 7.81
CA SER A 219 3.69 8.60 7.23
C SER A 219 5.18 8.72 6.91
N GLY A 220 5.89 7.58 6.97
CA GLY A 220 7.33 7.53 6.76
C GLY A 220 8.12 8.30 7.82
N THR A 221 9.36 8.62 7.50
CA THR A 221 10.28 9.31 8.42
C THR A 221 9.85 10.72 8.83
N PRO A 222 9.16 11.53 8.00
CA PRO A 222 8.68 12.84 8.44
C PRO A 222 7.68 12.80 9.61
N ALA A 223 6.99 11.68 9.82
CA ALA A 223 6.08 11.51 10.96
C ALA A 223 6.77 11.39 12.33
N ALA A 224 8.09 11.22 12.35
CA ALA A 224 8.86 11.23 13.61
C ALA A 224 9.01 12.65 14.19
N LEU A 225 9.01 13.69 13.37
CA LEU A 225 9.27 15.07 13.79
C LEU A 225 8.30 15.58 14.86
N PRO A 226 6.97 15.44 14.75
CA PRO A 226 6.07 15.87 15.81
C PRO A 226 6.30 15.15 17.13
N GLU A 227 6.50 13.85 17.09
CA GLU A 227 6.66 13.03 18.30
C GLU A 227 7.97 13.33 19.02
N THR A 228 9.08 13.43 18.30
CA THR A 228 10.37 13.81 18.88
C THR A 228 10.31 15.21 19.50
N THR A 229 9.67 16.16 18.83
CA THR A 229 9.49 17.53 19.33
C THR A 229 8.63 17.55 20.61
N LEU A 230 7.53 16.76 20.66
CA LEU A 230 6.69 16.62 21.86
C LEU A 230 7.48 16.05 23.04
N LYS A 231 8.29 15.01 22.83
CA LYS A 231 9.15 14.41 23.87
C LYS A 231 10.19 15.40 24.39
N GLU A 232 10.85 16.13 23.48
CA GLU A 232 11.83 17.18 23.85
C GLU A 232 11.19 18.30 24.69
N ARG A 233 9.91 18.60 24.46
CA ARG A 233 9.13 19.61 25.20
C ARG A 233 8.50 19.06 26.47
N GLY A 234 8.68 17.77 26.79
CA GLY A 234 8.21 17.16 28.03
C GLY A 234 6.73 16.79 28.06
N TYR A 235 6.08 16.59 26.90
CA TYR A 235 4.73 16.03 26.88
C TYR A 235 4.73 14.62 27.49
N ALA A 236 3.90 14.41 28.53
CA ALA A 236 3.87 13.18 29.32
C ALA A 236 2.69 12.24 28.98
N GLY A 237 1.76 12.65 28.12
CA GLY A 237 0.60 11.84 27.70
C GLY A 237 0.99 10.66 26.80
N LYS A 238 -0.03 9.94 26.33
CA LYS A 238 0.16 8.78 25.44
C LYS A 238 0.39 9.24 24.00
N TYR A 239 1.15 8.44 23.26
CA TYR A 239 1.47 8.69 21.86
C TYR A 239 0.84 7.64 20.95
N TYR A 240 0.21 8.11 19.89
CA TYR A 240 -0.33 7.27 18.85
C TYR A 240 0.17 7.74 17.49
N GLN A 241 0.48 6.79 16.63
CA GLN A 241 0.81 7.02 15.23
C GLN A 241 -0.20 6.30 14.32
N THR A 242 -0.23 6.66 13.05
CA THR A 242 -0.97 5.90 12.04
C THR A 242 -0.15 4.70 11.57
N HIS A 243 -0.77 3.76 10.86
CA HIS A 243 -0.06 2.67 10.18
C HIS A 243 0.93 3.16 9.11
N GLY A 244 0.88 4.45 8.76
CA GLY A 244 1.81 5.10 7.83
C GLY A 244 3.27 5.14 8.30
N VAL A 245 3.57 4.77 9.56
CA VAL A 245 4.94 4.74 10.08
C VAL A 245 5.50 3.32 10.25
N ALA A 246 4.77 2.28 9.82
CA ALA A 246 5.13 0.89 10.04
C ALA A 246 6.34 0.42 9.18
N ASN A 247 7.51 1.03 9.39
CA ASN A 247 8.78 0.70 8.75
C ASN A 247 9.98 0.97 9.68
N ASN A 248 11.10 0.31 9.39
CA ASN A 248 12.31 0.41 10.21
C ASN A 248 13.03 1.75 10.09
N ASP A 249 12.87 2.49 9.00
CA ASP A 249 13.43 3.84 8.87
C ASP A 249 12.78 4.80 9.87
N PHE A 250 11.46 4.66 10.11
CA PHE A 250 10.79 5.42 11.16
C PHE A 250 11.38 5.09 12.53
N LEU A 251 11.56 3.82 12.88
CA LEU A 251 12.21 3.41 14.14
C LEU A 251 13.61 4.00 14.30
N ARG A 252 14.40 3.97 13.22
CA ARG A 252 15.76 4.51 13.21
C ARG A 252 15.78 6.04 13.42
N VAL A 253 14.86 6.77 12.78
CA VAL A 253 14.80 8.24 12.86
C VAL A 253 14.20 8.70 14.18
N CYS A 254 13.12 8.08 14.62
CA CYS A 254 12.48 8.43 15.89
C CYS A 254 13.29 7.98 17.12
N GLY A 255 13.89 6.80 17.04
CA GLY A 255 14.74 6.25 18.10
C GLY A 255 14.04 6.07 19.44
N LYS A 256 14.77 6.29 20.53
CA LYS A 256 14.25 6.13 21.91
C LYS A 256 13.01 6.98 22.24
N PRO A 257 12.83 8.21 21.73
CA PRO A 257 11.61 8.98 21.96
C PRO A 257 10.32 8.23 21.63
N CYS A 258 10.33 7.34 20.64
CA CYS A 258 9.13 6.60 20.23
C CYS A 258 8.85 5.32 21.04
N ASN A 259 9.64 4.98 22.05
CA ASN A 259 9.30 3.85 22.93
C ASN A 259 7.96 4.12 23.64
N GLY A 260 7.07 3.13 23.65
CA GLY A 260 5.73 3.21 24.20
C GLY A 260 4.69 3.81 23.24
N THR A 261 5.06 4.10 22.00
CA THR A 261 4.14 4.60 20.99
C THR A 261 3.30 3.46 20.42
N LEU A 262 1.99 3.67 20.37
CA LEU A 262 1.00 2.73 19.88
C LEU A 262 0.56 3.08 18.47
N LEU A 263 0.35 2.07 17.63
CA LEU A 263 -0.20 2.26 16.28
C LEU A 263 -0.94 1.00 15.79
N PRO A 264 -1.95 1.16 14.93
CA PRO A 264 -2.51 0.05 14.19
C PRO A 264 -1.54 -0.33 13.06
N SER A 265 -1.50 -1.59 12.71
CA SER A 265 -0.71 -2.07 11.57
C SER A 265 -1.38 -3.25 10.88
N GLY A 266 -0.96 -3.55 9.66
CA GLY A 266 -1.25 -4.84 9.04
C GLY A 266 -0.52 -5.98 9.75
N PRO A 267 -1.08 -7.19 9.74
CA PRO A 267 -0.51 -8.35 10.43
C PRO A 267 0.93 -8.69 10.03
N LEU A 268 1.34 -8.34 8.80
CA LEU A 268 2.69 -8.59 8.29
C LEU A 268 3.78 -8.09 9.23
N LEU A 269 3.62 -6.89 9.80
CA LEU A 269 4.66 -6.26 10.63
C LEU A 269 5.10 -7.12 11.82
N VAL A 270 4.19 -7.95 12.30
CA VAL A 270 4.37 -8.84 13.45
C VAL A 270 4.02 -10.30 13.10
N ALA A 271 4.19 -10.71 11.84
CA ALA A 271 3.77 -12.02 11.34
C ALA A 271 4.29 -13.19 12.19
N ALA A 272 5.54 -13.12 12.66
CA ALA A 272 6.13 -14.14 13.53
C ALA A 272 5.44 -14.25 14.91
N GLN A 273 4.83 -13.16 15.39
CA GLN A 273 4.17 -13.09 16.70
C GLN A 273 2.68 -13.52 16.64
N LEU A 274 2.12 -13.69 15.44
CA LEU A 274 0.74 -14.10 15.26
C LEU A 274 0.54 -15.59 15.64
N PRO A 275 -0.65 -15.99 16.11
CA PRO A 275 -0.96 -17.39 16.30
C PRO A 275 -1.00 -18.15 14.97
N ASP A 276 -0.71 -19.45 14.99
CA ASP A 276 -0.69 -20.29 13.76
C ASP A 276 -2.04 -20.37 13.05
N SER A 277 -3.13 -20.16 13.78
CA SER A 277 -4.48 -20.10 13.24
C SER A 277 -4.79 -18.81 12.45
N ASN A 278 -3.90 -17.79 12.51
CA ASN A 278 -4.13 -16.56 11.79
C ASN A 278 -3.96 -16.79 10.28
N PRO A 279 -4.97 -16.46 9.44
CA PRO A 279 -4.95 -16.78 8.01
C PRO A 279 -3.85 -16.06 7.22
N THR A 280 -3.35 -14.92 7.73
CA THR A 280 -2.32 -14.12 7.06
C THR A 280 -0.90 -14.56 7.40
N LYS A 281 -0.71 -15.31 8.52
CA LYS A 281 0.62 -15.66 9.03
C LYS A 281 1.49 -16.35 7.99
N LYS A 282 0.94 -17.34 7.29
CA LYS A 282 1.70 -18.09 6.27
C LYS A 282 2.19 -17.19 5.14
N VAL A 283 1.33 -16.32 4.62
CA VAL A 283 1.68 -15.39 3.53
C VAL A 283 2.68 -14.33 4.03
N GLY A 284 2.44 -13.77 5.22
CA GLY A 284 3.35 -12.81 5.84
C GLY A 284 4.74 -13.38 6.08
N MET A 285 4.84 -14.60 6.61
CA MET A 285 6.13 -15.26 6.82
C MET A 285 6.85 -15.58 5.51
N ALA A 286 6.13 -16.00 4.46
CA ALA A 286 6.73 -16.27 3.15
C ALA A 286 7.32 -14.99 2.55
N TYR A 287 6.61 -13.86 2.65
CA TYR A 287 7.16 -12.57 2.22
C TYR A 287 8.38 -12.17 3.08
N THR A 288 8.28 -12.28 4.40
CA THR A 288 9.37 -11.96 5.33
C THR A 288 10.63 -12.74 4.97
N GLU A 289 10.52 -14.05 4.77
CA GLU A 289 11.66 -14.91 4.41
C GLU A 289 12.28 -14.48 3.07
N ALA A 290 11.45 -14.25 2.04
CA ALA A 290 11.93 -13.83 0.72
C ALA A 290 12.63 -12.46 0.79
N TYR A 291 12.05 -11.50 1.50
CA TYR A 291 12.58 -10.15 1.61
C TYR A 291 13.88 -10.12 2.42
N GLU A 292 13.90 -10.74 3.61
CA GLU A 292 15.07 -10.75 4.47
C GLU A 292 16.25 -11.53 3.89
N LYS A 293 15.98 -12.58 3.13
CA LYS A 293 17.02 -13.30 2.39
C LYS A 293 17.74 -12.39 1.39
N ALA A 294 17.02 -11.45 0.77
CA ALA A 294 17.59 -10.56 -0.24
C ALA A 294 18.20 -9.27 0.36
N PHE A 295 17.60 -8.74 1.43
CA PHE A 295 17.91 -7.39 1.93
C PHE A 295 18.36 -7.36 3.40
N GLY A 296 18.42 -8.51 4.07
CA GLY A 296 18.91 -8.64 5.44
C GLY A 296 17.79 -8.85 6.46
N VAL A 297 18.16 -9.50 7.57
CA VAL A 297 17.23 -9.81 8.66
C VAL A 297 16.75 -8.54 9.36
N GLY A 298 15.46 -8.48 9.69
CA GLY A 298 14.85 -7.34 10.37
C GLY A 298 14.59 -6.13 9.46
N THR A 299 14.68 -6.28 8.13
CA THR A 299 14.48 -5.16 7.19
C THR A 299 13.07 -5.09 6.59
N VAL A 300 12.20 -6.03 6.92
CA VAL A 300 10.80 -6.05 6.41
C VAL A 300 10.07 -4.78 6.80
N ALA A 301 9.34 -4.23 5.85
CA ALA A 301 8.43 -3.10 6.03
C ALA A 301 7.07 -3.42 5.40
N THR A 302 5.99 -2.93 6.02
CA THR A 302 4.62 -3.16 5.50
C THR A 302 4.45 -2.66 4.08
N PHE A 303 5.13 -1.57 3.72
CA PHE A 303 5.02 -0.96 2.39
C PHE A 303 5.46 -1.90 1.26
N GLY A 304 6.57 -2.63 1.44
CA GLY A 304 6.97 -3.66 0.48
C GLY A 304 5.94 -4.79 0.38
N GLY A 305 5.36 -5.19 1.52
CA GLY A 305 4.29 -6.18 1.56
C GLY A 305 3.04 -5.76 0.78
N HIS A 306 2.68 -4.47 0.75
CA HIS A 306 1.55 -4.00 -0.06
C HIS A 306 1.77 -4.21 -1.57
N LEU A 307 2.99 -4.03 -2.07
CA LEU A 307 3.31 -4.38 -3.46
C LEU A 307 3.25 -5.89 -3.70
N TRP A 308 3.77 -6.69 -2.76
CA TRP A 308 3.67 -8.15 -2.80
C TRP A 308 2.22 -8.60 -2.87
N ASP A 309 1.36 -8.03 -2.01
CA ASP A 309 -0.07 -8.31 -1.97
C ASP A 309 -0.78 -7.91 -3.28
N ALA A 310 -0.41 -6.78 -3.89
CA ALA A 310 -0.98 -6.39 -5.19
C ALA A 310 -0.68 -7.44 -6.29
N VAL A 311 0.49 -8.08 -6.24
CA VAL A 311 0.83 -9.16 -7.16
C VAL A 311 0.09 -10.45 -6.81
N ILE A 312 -0.17 -10.75 -5.52
CA ILE A 312 -1.05 -11.87 -5.14
C ILE A 312 -2.46 -11.67 -5.71
N LEU A 313 -3.00 -10.44 -5.69
CA LEU A 313 -4.29 -10.16 -6.34
C LEU A 313 -4.23 -10.42 -7.85
N LEU A 314 -3.16 -10.02 -8.52
CA LEU A 314 -2.95 -10.31 -9.94
C LEU A 314 -2.84 -11.82 -10.21
N GLU A 315 -2.09 -12.57 -9.39
CA GLU A 315 -1.95 -14.03 -9.51
C GLU A 315 -3.29 -14.76 -9.40
N ASN A 316 -4.19 -14.28 -8.55
CA ASN A 316 -5.52 -14.86 -8.38
C ASN A 316 -6.52 -14.42 -9.47
N ALA A 317 -6.39 -13.22 -10.02
CA ALA A 317 -7.30 -12.67 -11.03
C ALA A 317 -6.92 -13.07 -12.47
N ALA A 318 -5.62 -13.12 -12.78
CA ALA A 318 -5.12 -13.37 -14.13
C ALA A 318 -5.62 -14.68 -14.77
N PRO A 319 -5.70 -15.83 -14.06
CA PRO A 319 -6.24 -17.07 -14.65
C PRO A 319 -7.66 -16.91 -15.19
N THR A 320 -8.49 -16.08 -14.56
CA THR A 320 -9.87 -15.80 -15.01
C THR A 320 -9.88 -14.86 -16.22
N ALA A 321 -9.10 -13.79 -16.18
CA ALA A 321 -8.99 -12.85 -17.29
C ALA A 321 -8.45 -13.51 -18.58
N LEU A 322 -7.46 -14.39 -18.45
CA LEU A 322 -6.84 -15.11 -19.57
C LEU A 322 -7.78 -16.08 -20.29
N LYS A 323 -8.87 -16.53 -19.66
CA LYS A 323 -9.91 -17.35 -20.31
C LYS A 323 -10.69 -16.58 -21.36
N THR A 324 -10.76 -15.26 -21.23
CA THR A 324 -11.64 -14.40 -22.04
C THR A 324 -10.89 -13.50 -23.02
N ALA A 325 -9.64 -13.12 -22.69
CA ALA A 325 -8.89 -12.16 -23.48
C ALA A 325 -7.38 -12.37 -23.37
N LYS A 326 -6.62 -11.78 -24.32
CA LYS A 326 -5.17 -11.83 -24.35
C LYS A 326 -4.56 -10.56 -23.73
N PRO A 327 -3.44 -10.66 -22.97
CA PRO A 327 -2.68 -9.50 -22.52
C PRO A 327 -2.36 -8.50 -23.62
N GLY A 328 -2.23 -7.23 -23.25
CA GLY A 328 -1.99 -6.12 -24.18
C GLY A 328 -3.25 -5.60 -24.90
N THR A 329 -4.45 -6.09 -24.54
CA THR A 329 -5.71 -5.67 -25.17
C THR A 329 -6.65 -4.97 -24.16
N PRO A 330 -7.51 -4.03 -24.63
CA PRO A 330 -8.53 -3.42 -23.77
C PRO A 330 -9.48 -4.46 -23.13
N GLN A 331 -9.78 -5.55 -23.84
CA GLN A 331 -10.62 -6.65 -23.36
C GLN A 331 -9.97 -7.35 -22.17
N PHE A 332 -8.63 -7.56 -22.21
CA PHE A 332 -7.92 -8.16 -21.09
C PHE A 332 -7.91 -7.25 -19.86
N ARG A 333 -7.71 -5.94 -20.03
CA ARG A 333 -7.77 -4.95 -18.95
C ARG A 333 -9.14 -4.96 -18.26
N SER A 334 -10.22 -5.01 -19.03
CA SER A 334 -11.59 -5.12 -18.49
C SER A 334 -11.80 -6.45 -17.76
N ALA A 335 -11.40 -7.57 -18.37
CA ALA A 335 -11.53 -8.88 -17.77
C ALA A 335 -10.68 -9.01 -16.49
N LEU A 336 -9.48 -8.40 -16.45
CA LEU A 336 -8.63 -8.38 -15.27
C LEU A 336 -9.24 -7.53 -14.16
N ARG A 337 -9.77 -6.35 -14.49
CA ARG A 337 -10.49 -5.49 -13.56
C ARG A 337 -11.67 -6.24 -12.91
N ASP A 338 -12.50 -6.88 -13.75
CA ASP A 338 -13.66 -7.65 -13.28
C ASP A 338 -13.25 -8.85 -12.44
N ALA A 339 -12.15 -9.53 -12.81
CA ALA A 339 -11.62 -10.65 -12.03
C ALA A 339 -11.09 -10.20 -10.65
N ILE A 340 -10.47 -9.01 -10.54
CA ILE A 340 -10.02 -8.46 -9.26
C ILE A 340 -11.24 -8.13 -8.37
N GLU A 341 -12.28 -7.51 -8.90
CA GLU A 341 -13.50 -7.15 -8.17
C GLU A 341 -14.25 -8.38 -7.61
N ASN A 342 -14.04 -9.54 -8.20
CA ASN A 342 -14.66 -10.82 -7.80
C ASN A 342 -13.74 -11.72 -6.95
N LEU A 343 -12.66 -11.19 -6.38
CA LEU A 343 -11.79 -11.96 -5.48
C LEU A 343 -12.44 -12.09 -4.10
N HIS A 344 -12.57 -13.34 -3.62
CA HIS A 344 -13.14 -13.65 -2.31
C HIS A 344 -12.24 -14.60 -1.52
N GLU A 345 -12.13 -14.34 -0.20
CA GLU A 345 -11.34 -15.10 0.77
C GLU A 345 -9.89 -15.33 0.30
N VAL A 346 -9.28 -14.33 -0.33
CA VAL A 346 -7.88 -14.38 -0.75
C VAL A 346 -6.99 -13.92 0.39
N PRO A 347 -6.19 -14.81 1.00
CA PRO A 347 -5.24 -14.42 2.02
C PRO A 347 -4.07 -13.67 1.39
N ILE A 348 -3.79 -12.48 1.91
CA ILE A 348 -2.63 -11.65 1.59
C ILE A 348 -1.81 -11.41 2.87
N SER A 349 -0.66 -10.78 2.78
CA SER A 349 0.18 -10.54 3.95
C SER A 349 -0.45 -9.56 4.95
N HIS A 350 -1.40 -8.74 4.50
CA HIS A 350 -2.06 -7.70 5.29
C HIS A 350 -3.52 -8.01 5.65
N GLY A 351 -4.05 -9.18 5.31
CA GLY A 351 -5.43 -9.52 5.62
C GLY A 351 -5.98 -10.65 4.76
N VAL A 352 -7.31 -10.72 4.71
CA VAL A 352 -8.05 -11.60 3.80
C VAL A 352 -8.95 -10.73 2.96
N VAL A 353 -8.78 -10.79 1.65
CA VAL A 353 -9.46 -9.89 0.70
C VAL A 353 -10.79 -10.50 0.27
N ASN A 354 -11.85 -9.68 0.36
CA ASN A 354 -13.18 -9.92 -0.16
C ASN A 354 -13.63 -8.68 -0.93
N MET A 355 -13.27 -8.60 -2.21
CA MET A 355 -13.66 -7.48 -3.07
C MET A 355 -15.14 -7.56 -3.45
N SER A 356 -15.72 -6.42 -3.80
CA SER A 356 -17.09 -6.32 -4.31
C SER A 356 -17.29 -5.05 -5.14
N PRO A 357 -18.38 -4.91 -5.90
CA PRO A 357 -18.69 -3.67 -6.65
C PRO A 357 -18.80 -2.41 -5.78
N THR A 358 -18.90 -2.54 -4.47
CA THR A 358 -19.01 -1.42 -3.52
C THR A 358 -17.81 -1.31 -2.58
N ASP A 359 -16.89 -2.27 -2.60
CA ASP A 359 -15.68 -2.28 -1.78
C ASP A 359 -14.47 -2.82 -2.56
N HIS A 360 -13.62 -1.90 -3.03
CA HIS A 360 -12.38 -2.18 -3.75
C HIS A 360 -11.14 -2.26 -2.85
N SER A 361 -11.33 -2.34 -1.52
CA SER A 361 -10.30 -2.74 -0.54
C SER A 361 -10.46 -4.19 -0.11
N GLY A 362 -11.70 -4.60 0.15
CA GLY A 362 -12.05 -5.96 0.56
C GLY A 362 -11.46 -6.40 1.90
N LEU A 363 -10.87 -5.49 2.70
CA LEU A 363 -10.22 -5.80 3.97
C LEU A 363 -11.16 -5.55 5.15
N ASP A 364 -11.23 -6.51 6.06
CA ASP A 364 -11.97 -6.43 7.33
C ASP A 364 -11.03 -6.38 8.55
N THR A 365 -11.57 -6.61 9.75
CA THR A 365 -10.84 -6.56 11.01
C THR A 365 -9.70 -7.59 11.10
N ARG A 366 -9.68 -8.63 10.28
CA ARG A 366 -8.57 -9.59 10.17
C ARG A 366 -7.30 -8.94 9.58
N GLY A 367 -7.44 -7.80 8.92
CA GLY A 367 -6.36 -7.03 8.32
C GLY A 367 -5.70 -6.02 9.26
N ARG A 368 -6.03 -6.01 10.57
CA ARG A 368 -5.45 -5.06 11.52
C ARG A 368 -5.04 -5.71 12.83
N VAL A 369 -3.95 -5.20 13.38
CA VAL A 369 -3.48 -5.46 14.75
C VAL A 369 -3.04 -4.15 15.38
N MET A 370 -3.02 -4.06 16.71
CA MET A 370 -2.34 -2.98 17.41
C MET A 370 -0.92 -3.43 17.75
N VAL A 371 0.04 -2.53 17.57
CA VAL A 371 1.43 -2.74 17.95
C VAL A 371 1.93 -1.58 18.81
N GLU A 372 2.94 -1.88 19.64
CA GLU A 372 3.69 -0.92 20.43
C GLU A 372 5.14 -0.93 20.01
N ILE A 373 5.82 0.21 20.09
CA ILE A 373 7.26 0.31 19.88
C ILE A 373 7.95 0.06 21.23
N GLU A 374 8.67 -1.06 21.35
CA GLU A 374 9.47 -1.41 22.51
C GLU A 374 10.93 -1.62 22.11
N ASP A 375 11.83 -0.82 22.66
CA ASP A 375 13.28 -0.90 22.42
C ASP A 375 13.64 -0.96 20.91
N GLY A 376 12.96 -0.14 20.11
CA GLY A 376 13.16 -0.06 18.66
C GLY A 376 12.65 -1.28 17.89
N LYS A 377 11.68 -2.01 18.43
CA LYS A 377 11.01 -3.16 17.81
C LYS A 377 9.50 -3.00 17.83
N TRP A 378 8.87 -3.68 16.89
CA TRP A 378 7.42 -3.79 16.81
C TRP A 378 6.94 -4.96 17.68
N VAL A 379 6.10 -4.68 18.66
CA VAL A 379 5.56 -5.68 19.59
C VAL A 379 4.04 -5.72 19.45
N LEU A 380 3.49 -6.93 19.27
CA LEU A 380 2.05 -7.13 19.19
C LEU A 380 1.38 -6.84 20.53
N VAL A 381 0.44 -5.89 20.56
CA VAL A 381 -0.42 -5.62 21.71
C VAL A 381 -1.46 -6.74 21.83
N LYS A 382 -1.51 -7.37 23.01
CA LYS A 382 -2.42 -8.49 23.30
C LYS A 382 -3.76 -8.02 23.85
#